data_7e5bb21cbdbcecf5872e8e9709762ea6
#
_entry.id   7e5bb21cbdbcecf5872e8e9709762ea6
#
_cell.length_a   1.000
_cell.length_b   1.000
_cell.length_c   1.000
_cell.angle_alpha   90.00
_cell.angle_beta   90.00
_cell.angle_gamma   90.00
#
_symmetry.space_group_name_H-M   'P 1'
#
loop_
_entity.id
_entity.type
_entity.pdbx_description
1 polymer ?
#
loop_
_entity_poly.entity_id
_entity_poly.type
_entity_poly.pdbx_seq_one_letter_code
_entity_poly.pdbx_strand_id
1 'polypeptide(L)'
;MSGDLDFVRRAFRDVPICRIATVGDGGVPHAAARWFVWLEDALFVATRRGDASWRNVEANPRASVVIDRGRDWTDLAGVRVDGAAEPVPADAAALRSVMSAWHEKYRSQLAGEGFERMARTVPDLGFLRVEPGTVDAWDHQAE
;
A
#
# COMPACT_ATOMS: atom_id res chain seq x y z
N MET A 1 9.08 -2.07 -18.11
CA MET A 1 9.25 -0.61 -18.33
C MET A 1 9.34 0.06 -16.97
N SER A 2 10.42 0.79 -16.74
CA SER A 2 10.50 1.57 -15.52
C SER A 2 9.57 2.78 -15.69
N GLY A 3 8.65 2.96 -14.74
CA GLY A 3 7.69 4.03 -14.83
C GLY A 3 8.20 5.33 -14.20
N ASP A 4 7.74 6.44 -14.76
CA ASP A 4 7.84 7.72 -14.09
C ASP A 4 6.96 7.66 -12.83
N LEU A 5 7.55 7.92 -11.68
CA LEU A 5 6.85 7.80 -10.40
C LEU A 5 5.63 8.72 -10.32
N ASP A 6 5.74 9.95 -10.84
CA ASP A 6 4.62 10.89 -10.85
C ASP A 6 3.45 10.37 -11.71
N PHE A 7 3.76 9.81 -12.87
CA PHE A 7 2.75 9.20 -13.72
C PHE A 7 2.06 8.04 -13.00
N VAL A 8 2.84 7.15 -12.39
CA VAL A 8 2.33 5.99 -11.68
C VAL A 8 1.42 6.41 -10.52
N ARG A 9 1.83 7.40 -9.75
CA ARG A 9 1.02 7.91 -8.64
C ARG A 9 -0.33 8.44 -9.13
N ARG A 10 -0.32 9.22 -10.21
CA ARG A 10 -1.57 9.77 -10.78
C ARG A 10 -2.46 8.68 -11.37
N ALA A 11 -1.85 7.75 -12.11
CA ALA A 11 -2.61 6.71 -12.82
C ALA A 11 -3.31 5.73 -11.90
N PHE A 12 -2.72 5.44 -10.72
CA PHE A 12 -3.23 4.42 -9.81
C PHE A 12 -3.67 4.97 -8.46
N ARG A 13 -3.77 6.30 -8.33
CA ARG A 13 -4.12 6.95 -7.07
C ARG A 13 -5.46 6.48 -6.50
N ASP A 14 -6.43 6.29 -7.37
CA ASP A 14 -7.81 5.97 -6.97
C ASP A 14 -8.09 4.48 -6.86
N VAL A 15 -7.10 3.63 -7.16
CA VAL A 15 -7.26 2.19 -6.98
C VAL A 15 -7.36 1.90 -5.48
N PRO A 16 -8.41 1.19 -5.03
CA PRO A 16 -8.64 1.06 -3.58
C PRO A 16 -7.75 0.03 -2.90
N ILE A 17 -7.30 -1.00 -3.60
CA ILE A 17 -6.60 -2.13 -2.97
C ILE A 17 -5.27 -2.38 -3.66
N CYS A 18 -4.22 -2.50 -2.85
CA CYS A 18 -2.93 -3.01 -3.29
C CYS A 18 -2.69 -4.41 -2.72
N ARG A 19 -1.67 -5.08 -3.25
CA ARG A 19 -1.15 -6.31 -2.67
C ARG A 19 0.28 -6.04 -2.25
N ILE A 20 0.56 -6.30 -0.97
CA ILE A 20 1.91 -6.14 -0.44
C ILE A 20 2.51 -7.50 -0.14
N ALA A 21 3.71 -7.73 -0.64
CA ALA A 21 4.49 -8.92 -0.39
C ALA A 21 5.67 -8.59 0.51
N THR A 22 5.84 -9.40 1.53
CA THR A 22 6.94 -9.30 2.50
C THR A 22 7.52 -10.69 2.72
N VAL A 23 8.68 -10.76 3.35
CA VAL A 23 9.38 -12.02 3.58
C VAL A 23 9.55 -12.23 5.08
N GLY A 24 9.06 -13.36 5.55
CA GLY A 24 9.18 -13.76 6.94
C GLY A 24 10.41 -14.59 7.22
N ASP A 25 10.48 -15.09 8.44
CA ASP A 25 11.56 -15.95 8.88
C ASP A 25 11.70 -17.17 7.96
N GLY A 26 12.94 -17.54 7.68
CA GLY A 26 13.21 -18.67 6.80
C GLY A 26 12.93 -18.39 5.33
N GLY A 27 12.74 -17.13 4.95
CA GLY A 27 12.49 -16.76 3.57
C GLY A 27 11.06 -17.03 3.09
N VAL A 28 10.12 -17.23 4.01
CA VAL A 28 8.72 -17.53 3.65
C VAL A 28 8.04 -16.27 3.11
N PRO A 29 7.55 -16.28 1.86
CA PRO A 29 6.85 -15.14 1.31
C PRO A 29 5.45 -15.01 1.92
N HIS A 30 5.01 -13.76 2.09
CA HIS A 30 3.70 -13.44 2.61
C HIS A 30 3.10 -12.33 1.76
N ALA A 31 1.86 -12.49 1.32
CA ALA A 31 1.17 -11.49 0.52
C ALA A 31 -0.19 -11.20 1.14
N ALA A 32 -0.58 -9.93 1.09
CA ALA A 32 -1.85 -9.49 1.67
C ALA A 32 -2.45 -8.37 0.84
N ALA A 33 -3.79 -8.35 0.77
CA ALA A 33 -4.54 -7.25 0.16
C ALA A 33 -4.78 -6.18 1.21
N ARG A 34 -4.49 -4.92 0.88
CA ARG A 34 -4.54 -3.82 1.84
C ARG A 34 -4.99 -2.53 1.17
N TRP A 35 -5.52 -1.60 1.96
CA TRP A 35 -5.72 -0.22 1.55
C TRP A 35 -4.39 0.52 1.61
N PHE A 36 -4.25 1.56 0.80
CA PHE A 36 -3.00 2.30 0.70
C PHE A 36 -3.23 3.74 0.30
N VAL A 37 -2.22 4.57 0.50
CA VAL A 37 -2.23 5.95 0.01
C VAL A 37 -0.81 6.35 -0.39
N TRP A 38 -0.72 7.13 -1.45
CA TRP A 38 0.52 7.82 -1.81
C TRP A 38 0.58 9.13 -1.06
N LEU A 39 1.70 9.44 -0.45
CA LEU A 39 1.95 10.73 0.16
C LEU A 39 3.38 11.13 -0.14
N GLU A 40 3.55 12.28 -0.79
CA GLU A 40 4.83 12.71 -1.33
C GLU A 40 5.35 11.63 -2.29
N ASP A 41 6.55 11.12 -2.08
CA ASP A 41 7.14 10.12 -2.97
C ASP A 41 7.17 8.73 -2.34
N ALA A 42 6.37 8.49 -1.33
CA ALA A 42 6.32 7.20 -0.66
C ALA A 42 4.91 6.61 -0.69
N LEU A 43 4.86 5.29 -0.59
CA LEU A 43 3.64 4.52 -0.53
C LEU A 43 3.42 4.10 0.92
N PHE A 44 2.22 4.35 1.42
CA PHE A 44 1.85 3.98 2.80
C PHE A 44 0.74 2.94 2.73
N VAL A 45 1.04 1.76 3.23
CA VAL A 45 0.12 0.62 3.19
C VAL A 45 -0.48 0.43 4.57
N ALA A 46 -1.81 0.49 4.65
CA ALA A 46 -2.51 0.30 5.90
C ALA A 46 -2.45 -1.17 6.33
N THR A 47 -2.15 -1.39 7.58
CA THR A 47 -2.06 -2.73 8.13
C THR A 47 -2.44 -2.71 9.61
N ARG A 48 -2.43 -3.86 10.24
CA ARG A 48 -2.61 -3.98 11.67
C ARG A 48 -1.24 -4.03 12.33
N ARG A 49 -1.03 -3.16 13.33
CA ARG A 49 0.25 -3.17 14.07
C ARG A 49 0.51 -4.56 14.63
N GLY A 50 1.70 -5.06 14.37
CA GLY A 50 2.12 -6.37 14.86
C GLY A 50 1.60 -7.56 14.06
N ASP A 51 0.92 -7.36 12.94
CA ASP A 51 0.53 -8.49 12.08
C ASP A 51 1.74 -9.07 11.32
N ALA A 52 1.50 -10.06 10.49
CA ALA A 52 2.59 -10.74 9.78
C ALA A 52 3.38 -9.79 8.89
N SER A 53 2.70 -8.92 8.13
CA SER A 53 3.38 -7.93 7.28
C SER A 53 4.25 -7.00 8.11
N TRP A 54 3.72 -6.53 9.23
CA TRP A 54 4.44 -5.62 10.13
C TRP A 54 5.71 -6.28 10.68
N ARG A 55 5.57 -7.49 11.23
CA ARG A 55 6.70 -8.23 11.80
C ARG A 55 7.75 -8.57 10.74
N ASN A 56 7.29 -8.94 9.53
CA ASN A 56 8.21 -9.27 8.45
C ASN A 56 9.06 -8.06 8.05
N VAL A 57 8.43 -6.89 7.95
CA VAL A 57 9.13 -5.65 7.59
C VAL A 57 10.09 -5.21 8.69
N GLU A 58 9.74 -5.42 9.96
CA GLU A 58 10.66 -5.14 11.06
C GLU A 58 11.95 -5.98 10.97
N ALA A 59 11.80 -7.24 10.61
CA ALA A 59 12.93 -8.18 10.52
C ALA A 59 13.67 -8.07 9.19
N ASN A 60 12.95 -7.80 8.10
CA ASN A 60 13.50 -7.67 6.76
C ASN A 60 12.88 -6.45 6.10
N PRO A 61 13.56 -5.30 6.10
CA PRO A 61 12.98 -4.01 5.71
C PRO A 61 12.84 -3.85 4.19
N ARG A 62 12.14 -4.76 3.57
CA ARG A 62 11.87 -4.77 2.14
C ARG A 62 10.45 -5.22 1.88
N ALA A 63 9.84 -4.63 0.85
CA ALA A 63 8.50 -5.03 0.40
C ALA A 63 8.38 -4.84 -1.10
N SER A 64 7.45 -5.59 -1.67
CA SER A 64 7.01 -5.42 -3.05
C SER A 64 5.51 -5.14 -3.00
N VAL A 65 5.07 -4.10 -3.71
CA VAL A 65 3.67 -3.71 -3.72
C VAL A 65 3.16 -3.71 -5.16
N VAL A 66 2.05 -4.40 -5.41
CA VAL A 66 1.37 -4.39 -6.70
C VAL A 66 0.07 -3.61 -6.56
N ILE A 67 -0.13 -2.67 -7.46
CA ILE A 67 -1.37 -1.91 -7.60
C ILE A 67 -1.83 -2.12 -9.03
N ASP A 68 -3.02 -2.68 -9.22
CA ASP A 68 -3.48 -3.00 -10.55
C ASP A 68 -4.97 -2.72 -10.72
N ARG A 69 -5.38 -2.66 -11.98
CA ARG A 69 -6.77 -2.52 -12.36
C ARG A 69 -7.02 -3.31 -13.63
N GLY A 70 -8.28 -3.51 -13.95
CA GLY A 70 -8.68 -4.27 -15.11
C GLY A 70 -9.13 -5.68 -14.74
N ARG A 71 -9.88 -6.26 -15.63
CA ARG A 71 -10.48 -7.58 -15.42
C ARG A 71 -10.05 -8.57 -16.50
N ASP A 72 -10.11 -8.12 -17.73
CA ASP A 72 -9.77 -8.96 -18.88
C ASP A 72 -8.34 -8.67 -19.32
N TRP A 73 -7.72 -9.62 -19.98
CA TRP A 73 -6.33 -9.49 -20.42
C TRP A 73 -6.06 -8.16 -21.14
N THR A 74 -6.99 -7.76 -21.98
CA THR A 74 -6.84 -6.57 -22.81
C THR A 74 -6.94 -5.25 -22.06
N ASP A 75 -7.50 -5.25 -20.85
CA ASP A 75 -7.65 -4.02 -20.07
C ASP A 75 -6.80 -4.01 -18.79
N LEU A 76 -5.94 -5.01 -18.61
CA LEU A 76 -5.07 -5.05 -17.44
C LEU A 76 -4.03 -3.94 -17.47
N ALA A 77 -3.91 -3.26 -16.36
CA ALA A 77 -2.87 -2.26 -16.15
C ALA A 77 -2.44 -2.31 -14.70
N GLY A 78 -1.17 -2.07 -14.44
CA GLY A 78 -0.69 -2.11 -13.07
C GLY A 78 0.72 -1.59 -12.92
N VAL A 79 1.17 -1.60 -11.68
CA VAL A 79 2.51 -1.21 -11.31
C VAL A 79 2.98 -2.09 -10.15
N ARG A 80 4.25 -2.45 -10.21
CA ARG A 80 4.95 -3.07 -9.07
C ARG A 80 5.98 -2.08 -8.56
N VAL A 81 5.96 -1.86 -7.27
CA VAL A 81 6.91 -0.99 -6.57
C VAL A 81 7.69 -1.87 -5.60
N ASP A 82 8.99 -2.01 -5.83
CA ASP A 82 9.88 -2.74 -4.92
C ASP A 82 10.73 -1.70 -4.17
N GLY A 83 10.84 -1.84 -2.86
CA GLY A 83 11.61 -0.86 -2.13
C GLY A 83 11.86 -1.19 -0.68
N ALA A 84 12.57 -0.29 -0.03
CA ALA A 84 12.78 -0.33 1.40
C ALA A 84 11.46 -0.06 2.10
N ALA A 85 11.20 -0.82 3.16
CA ALA A 85 9.96 -0.71 3.90
C ALA A 85 10.24 -0.61 5.39
N GLU A 86 9.42 0.18 6.07
CA GLU A 86 9.52 0.33 7.53
C GLU A 86 8.15 0.64 8.12
N PRO A 87 7.88 0.18 9.34
CA PRO A 87 6.67 0.60 10.04
C PRO A 87 6.75 2.09 10.38
N VAL A 88 5.63 2.80 10.25
CA VAL A 88 5.54 4.20 10.69
C VAL A 88 5.30 4.18 12.21
N PRO A 89 6.22 4.77 13.01
CA PRO A 89 6.04 4.78 14.46
C PRO A 89 4.77 5.54 14.87
N ALA A 90 4.16 5.10 15.97
CA ALA A 90 2.92 5.71 16.46
C ALA A 90 3.09 7.18 16.84
N ASP A 91 4.29 7.59 17.23
CA ASP A 91 4.60 8.96 17.63
C ASP A 91 5.23 9.79 16.51
N ALA A 92 5.35 9.25 15.30
CA ALA A 92 5.93 9.96 14.17
C ALA A 92 5.04 11.12 13.75
N ALA A 93 5.64 12.28 13.49
CA ALA A 93 4.90 13.44 12.99
C ALA A 93 4.21 13.14 11.65
N ALA A 94 4.84 12.31 10.81
CA ALA A 94 4.30 11.93 9.52
C ALA A 94 2.99 11.14 9.61
N LEU A 95 2.75 10.45 10.74
CA LEU A 95 1.57 9.61 10.88
C LEU A 95 0.28 10.42 10.74
N ARG A 96 0.24 11.64 11.26
CA ARG A 96 -0.93 12.51 11.15
C ARG A 96 -1.26 12.81 9.68
N SER A 97 -0.25 13.15 8.89
CA SER A 97 -0.44 13.44 7.47
C SER A 97 -0.88 12.20 6.70
N VAL A 98 -0.30 11.04 7.01
CA VAL A 98 -0.70 9.76 6.41
C VAL A 98 -2.15 9.43 6.73
N MET A 99 -2.55 9.55 7.99
CA MET A 99 -3.92 9.30 8.43
C MET A 99 -4.90 10.22 7.71
N SER A 100 -4.57 11.50 7.60
CA SER A 100 -5.41 12.48 6.91
C SER A 100 -5.59 12.13 5.43
N ALA A 101 -4.51 11.79 4.74
CA ALA A 101 -4.56 11.41 3.32
C ALA A 101 -5.36 10.11 3.12
N TRP A 102 -5.17 9.16 4.02
CA TRP A 102 -5.88 7.88 3.99
C TRP A 102 -7.39 8.07 4.20
N HIS A 103 -7.79 8.87 5.19
CA HIS A 103 -9.19 9.19 5.43
C HIS A 103 -9.83 9.90 4.23
N GLU A 104 -9.11 10.81 3.61
CA GLU A 104 -9.59 11.52 2.42
C GLU A 104 -9.85 10.56 1.27
N LYS A 105 -8.93 9.65 1.00
CA LYS A 105 -9.07 8.67 -0.09
C LYS A 105 -10.27 7.74 0.12
N TYR A 106 -10.47 7.28 1.35
CA TYR A 106 -11.49 6.28 1.64
C TYR A 106 -12.74 6.84 2.30
N ARG A 107 -12.94 8.16 2.20
CA ARG A 107 -14.02 8.88 2.87
C ARG A 107 -15.39 8.24 2.64
N SER A 108 -15.72 7.89 1.40
CA SER A 108 -17.02 7.32 1.06
C SER A 108 -17.23 5.95 1.68
N GLN A 109 -16.16 5.19 1.85
CA GLN A 109 -16.22 3.85 2.44
C GLN A 109 -16.22 3.88 3.97
N LEU A 110 -15.79 4.99 4.56
CA LEU A 110 -15.69 5.14 6.01
C LEU A 110 -16.86 5.92 6.61
N ALA A 111 -17.82 6.36 5.79
CA ALA A 111 -18.96 7.11 6.25
C ALA A 111 -19.91 6.23 7.08
N GLY A 112 -20.51 6.81 8.14
CA GLY A 112 -21.51 6.16 8.96
C GLY A 112 -20.98 4.87 9.61
N GLU A 113 -21.78 3.81 9.53
CA GLU A 113 -21.47 2.53 10.18
C GLU A 113 -20.18 1.88 9.64
N GLY A 114 -19.77 2.22 8.43
CA GLY A 114 -18.54 1.66 7.84
C GLY A 114 -17.31 2.02 8.65
N PHE A 115 -17.21 3.27 9.11
CA PHE A 115 -16.11 3.70 9.96
C PHE A 115 -16.11 2.96 11.30
N GLU A 116 -17.26 2.88 11.96
CA GLU A 116 -17.37 2.20 13.25
C GLU A 116 -17.02 0.73 13.15
N ARG A 117 -17.49 0.08 12.08
CA ARG A 117 -17.18 -1.34 11.84
C ARG A 117 -15.68 -1.54 11.67
N MET A 118 -15.05 -0.71 10.85
CA MET A 118 -13.61 -0.79 10.62
C MET A 118 -12.84 -0.56 11.91
N ALA A 119 -13.22 0.44 12.69
CA ALA A 119 -12.54 0.75 13.95
C ALA A 119 -12.59 -0.40 14.94
N ARG A 120 -13.68 -1.18 14.94
CA ARG A 120 -13.80 -2.37 15.77
C ARG A 120 -12.99 -3.55 15.22
N THR A 121 -12.91 -3.64 13.89
CA THR A 121 -12.25 -4.77 13.22
C THR A 121 -10.73 -4.59 13.18
N VAL A 122 -10.25 -3.35 13.06
CA VAL A 122 -8.83 -3.04 12.99
C VAL A 122 -8.49 -1.99 14.05
N PRO A 123 -8.54 -2.36 15.35
CA PRO A 123 -8.28 -1.40 16.42
C PRO A 123 -6.85 -0.88 16.44
N ASP A 124 -5.90 -1.66 15.90
CA ASP A 124 -4.49 -1.34 15.91
C ASP A 124 -4.00 -0.90 14.53
N LEU A 125 -4.77 -0.05 13.85
CA LEU A 125 -4.41 0.44 12.53
C LEU A 125 -3.03 1.11 12.55
N GLY A 126 -2.18 0.69 11.63
CA GLY A 126 -0.86 1.26 11.42
C GLY A 126 -0.55 1.32 9.94
N PHE A 127 0.64 1.81 9.62
CA PHE A 127 1.06 1.94 8.23
C PHE A 127 2.49 1.47 8.05
N LEU A 128 2.73 0.81 6.93
CA LEU A 128 4.07 0.48 6.46
C LEU A 128 4.42 1.50 5.36
N ARG A 129 5.54 2.18 5.54
CA ARG A 129 6.05 3.10 4.52
C ARG A 129 6.94 2.31 3.58
N VAL A 130 6.64 2.39 2.29
CA VAL A 130 7.47 1.76 1.25
C VAL A 130 8.06 2.88 0.39
N GLU A 131 9.36 2.98 0.38
CA GLU A 131 10.07 3.94 -0.45
C GLU A 131 10.40 3.30 -1.79
N PRO A 132 9.90 3.85 -2.93
CA PRO A 132 10.13 3.23 -4.23
C PRO A 132 11.62 3.16 -4.59
N GLY A 133 12.10 1.96 -4.84
CA GLY A 133 13.44 1.73 -5.37
C GLY A 133 13.36 1.37 -6.85
N THR A 134 12.58 0.35 -7.19
CA THR A 134 12.32 -0.05 -8.56
C THR A 134 10.84 0.05 -8.83
N VAL A 135 10.47 0.66 -9.96
CA VAL A 135 9.08 0.81 -10.39
C VAL A 135 8.94 0.19 -11.77
N ASP A 136 8.03 -0.78 -11.87
CA ASP A 136 7.76 -1.50 -13.12
C ASP A 136 6.25 -1.42 -13.41
N ALA A 137 5.90 -0.84 -14.57
CA ALA A 137 4.51 -0.61 -14.93
C ALA A 137 4.15 -1.32 -16.23
N TRP A 138 2.90 -1.72 -16.36
CA TRP A 138 2.37 -2.34 -17.57
C TRP A 138 0.97 -1.82 -17.87
N ASP A 139 0.62 -1.79 -19.17
CA ASP A 139 -0.71 -1.39 -19.62
C ASP A 139 -1.01 -2.14 -20.92
N HIS A 140 -1.88 -3.14 -20.83
CA HIS A 140 -2.20 -4.00 -21.98
C HIS A 140 -3.02 -3.27 -23.05
N GLN A 141 -3.69 -2.18 -22.69
CA GLN A 141 -4.43 -1.38 -23.68
C GLN A 141 -3.49 -0.58 -24.57
N ALA A 142 -2.31 -0.23 -24.07
CA ALA A 142 -1.32 0.57 -24.79
C ALA A 142 -0.38 -0.29 -25.66
N GLU A 143 -0.45 -1.60 -25.55
CA GLU A 143 0.41 -2.56 -26.28
C GLU A 143 -0.21 -3.04 -27.58
#